data_274f7926203b60245c3e4bbb779b6a92
#
_entry.id   274f7926203b60245c3e4bbb779b6a92
#
_cell.length_a   1.000
_cell.length_b   1.000
_cell.length_c   1.000
_cell.angle_alpha   90.00
_cell.angle_beta   90.00
_cell.angle_gamma   90.00
#
_symmetry.space_group_name_H-M   'P 1'
#
loop_
_entity.id
_entity.type
_entity.pdbx_description
1 polymer ?
#
loop_
_entity_poly.entity_id
_entity_poly.type
_entity_poly.pdbx_seq_one_letter_code
_entity_poly.pdbx_strand_id
1 'polypeptide(L)'
;MTLYEELKARGLVAQITDEEIIDLINNGKATFYIGFDCTADSLTAGHFLALTLMKRLQLAGNKPIALIGGGTTMIGDPSGRTDMRKMLTKDDIAHNAACFKKQMEKFIDFSEGKALMLNNADWLLDLNYVELLREVGACFSVNNMLRAECYKQRMEKGLSFLEFNYMIMQSYDFYYMFQHYGCNMQFGGDDQWSNMLGGTELIRRKLGKDAYAMTVTLLTDSQGKKMGKTAGNAVWLDPNKTSPFEFYQYWRNV
;
A
#
# COMPACT_ATOMS: atom_id res chain seq x y z
N MET A 1 1.78 -24.42 -13.51
CA MET A 1 2.04 -23.65 -12.27
C MET A 1 1.04 -22.50 -12.24
N THR A 2 0.23 -22.43 -11.19
CA THR A 2 -0.72 -21.33 -10.99
C THR A 2 0.02 -20.04 -10.62
N LEU A 3 -0.68 -18.89 -10.69
CA LEU A 3 -0.06 -17.60 -10.30
C LEU A 3 0.43 -17.61 -8.86
N TYR A 4 -0.37 -18.12 -7.92
CA TYR A 4 0.03 -18.20 -6.52
C TYR A 4 1.27 -19.07 -6.30
N GLU A 5 1.31 -20.26 -6.95
CA GLU A 5 2.46 -21.15 -6.89
C GLU A 5 3.74 -20.48 -7.44
N GLU A 6 3.60 -19.71 -8.52
CA GLU A 6 4.73 -18.96 -9.09
C GLU A 6 5.22 -17.88 -8.12
N LEU A 7 4.32 -17.09 -7.54
CA LEU A 7 4.69 -16.06 -6.56
C LEU A 7 5.38 -16.67 -5.33
N LYS A 8 4.86 -17.81 -4.85
CA LYS A 8 5.44 -18.56 -3.72
C LYS A 8 6.81 -19.13 -4.06
N ALA A 9 6.97 -19.75 -5.22
CA ALA A 9 8.22 -20.32 -5.69
C ALA A 9 9.33 -19.26 -5.89
N ARG A 10 8.93 -18.03 -6.20
CA ARG A 10 9.83 -16.86 -6.29
C ARG A 10 10.14 -16.20 -4.95
N GLY A 11 9.59 -16.71 -3.83
CA GLY A 11 9.77 -16.12 -2.51
C GLY A 11 9.07 -14.76 -2.32
N LEU A 12 8.07 -14.44 -3.15
CA LEU A 12 7.36 -13.17 -3.09
C LEU A 12 6.22 -13.16 -2.08
N VAL A 13 5.68 -14.31 -1.69
CA VAL A 13 4.59 -14.40 -0.69
C VAL A 13 5.21 -14.42 0.70
N ALA A 14 4.92 -13.39 1.51
CA ALA A 14 5.35 -13.32 2.90
C ALA A 14 4.24 -13.83 3.85
N GLN A 15 3.07 -13.20 3.84
CA GLN A 15 1.93 -13.56 4.70
C GLN A 15 0.61 -13.49 3.92
N ILE A 16 -0.35 -14.32 4.31
CA ILE A 16 -1.73 -14.29 3.81
C ILE A 16 -2.69 -14.39 5.00
N THR A 17 -3.84 -13.75 4.91
CA THR A 17 -4.88 -13.83 5.96
C THR A 17 -5.69 -15.10 5.89
N ASP A 18 -5.86 -15.68 4.69
CA ASP A 18 -6.68 -16.85 4.43
C ASP A 18 -6.25 -17.57 3.15
N GLU A 19 -6.46 -18.89 3.07
CA GLU A 19 -6.16 -19.69 1.88
C GLU A 19 -7.13 -19.42 0.71
N GLU A 20 -8.29 -18.82 0.95
CA GLU A 20 -9.23 -18.39 -0.09
C GLU A 20 -8.58 -17.43 -1.11
N ILE A 21 -7.54 -16.72 -0.69
CA ILE A 21 -6.71 -15.87 -1.55
C ILE A 21 -6.19 -16.64 -2.77
N ILE A 22 -5.86 -17.92 -2.60
CA ILE A 22 -5.30 -18.77 -3.66
C ILE A 22 -6.33 -18.92 -4.79
N ASP A 23 -7.60 -19.21 -4.44
CA ASP A 23 -8.68 -19.32 -5.43
C ASP A 23 -8.96 -17.97 -6.10
N LEU A 24 -9.03 -16.90 -5.30
CA LEU A 24 -9.33 -15.55 -5.79
C LEU A 24 -8.33 -15.10 -6.86
N ILE A 25 -7.02 -15.17 -6.58
CA ILE A 25 -6.01 -14.65 -7.52
C ILE A 25 -5.78 -15.57 -8.71
N ASN A 26 -5.89 -16.88 -8.54
CA ASN A 26 -5.69 -17.85 -9.63
C ASN A 26 -6.83 -17.84 -10.65
N ASN A 27 -8.04 -17.47 -10.23
CA ASN A 27 -9.24 -17.48 -11.06
C ASN A 27 -9.71 -16.09 -11.50
N GLY A 28 -8.90 -15.04 -11.30
CA GLY A 28 -9.23 -13.68 -11.71
C GLY A 28 -10.43 -13.07 -10.96
N LYS A 29 -10.68 -13.51 -9.73
CA LYS A 29 -11.82 -13.07 -8.90
C LYS A 29 -11.47 -11.95 -7.93
N ALA A 30 -10.18 -11.61 -7.79
CA ALA A 30 -9.77 -10.54 -6.90
C ALA A 30 -9.96 -9.17 -7.57
N THR A 31 -10.75 -8.31 -6.92
CA THR A 31 -10.64 -6.86 -7.08
C THR A 31 -9.77 -6.38 -5.91
N PHE A 32 -8.57 -5.94 -6.21
CA PHE A 32 -7.57 -5.68 -5.19
C PHE A 32 -6.97 -4.29 -5.30
N TYR A 33 -6.44 -3.78 -4.20
CA TYR A 33 -5.73 -2.51 -4.23
C TYR A 33 -4.31 -2.60 -3.66
N ILE A 34 -3.46 -1.67 -4.14
CA ILE A 34 -2.18 -1.31 -3.53
C ILE A 34 -2.19 0.22 -3.35
N GLY A 35 -1.83 0.68 -2.15
CA GLY A 35 -1.73 2.10 -1.83
C GLY A 35 -0.34 2.68 -2.11
N PHE A 36 -0.31 3.92 -2.57
CA PHE A 36 0.91 4.65 -2.92
C PHE A 36 0.87 6.06 -2.34
N ASP A 37 1.56 6.28 -1.24
CA ASP A 37 1.72 7.61 -0.65
C ASP A 37 2.64 8.49 -1.50
N CYS A 38 2.17 9.69 -1.84
CA CYS A 38 2.81 10.62 -2.78
C CYS A 38 3.94 11.43 -2.11
N THR A 39 4.93 10.75 -1.54
CA THR A 39 6.00 11.36 -0.74
C THR A 39 7.14 11.96 -1.57
N ALA A 40 7.12 11.80 -2.89
CA ALA A 40 8.07 12.35 -3.85
C ALA A 40 7.41 12.46 -5.25
N ASP A 41 8.05 13.17 -6.15
CA ASP A 41 7.60 13.38 -7.54
C ASP A 41 7.96 12.22 -8.49
N SER A 42 8.44 11.09 -7.97
CA SER A 42 8.68 9.86 -8.74
C SER A 42 8.50 8.63 -7.86
N LEU A 43 8.07 7.54 -8.47
CA LEU A 43 8.11 6.19 -7.92
C LEU A 43 9.57 5.68 -7.85
N THR A 44 9.83 4.74 -6.94
CA THR A 44 11.14 4.14 -6.70
C THR A 44 11.17 2.67 -7.10
N ALA A 45 12.34 2.03 -7.03
CA ALA A 45 12.51 0.59 -7.25
C ALA A 45 11.59 -0.27 -6.37
N GLY A 46 11.32 0.14 -5.11
CA GLY A 46 10.35 -0.55 -4.26
C GLY A 46 8.92 -0.50 -4.81
N HIS A 47 8.51 0.64 -5.36
CA HIS A 47 7.21 0.77 -6.04
C HIS A 47 7.16 -0.03 -7.35
N PHE A 48 8.29 -0.16 -8.06
CA PHE A 48 8.39 -0.97 -9.28
C PHE A 48 8.04 -2.44 -9.00
N LEU A 49 8.49 -3.00 -7.88
CA LEU A 49 8.11 -4.35 -7.46
C LEU A 49 6.59 -4.47 -7.27
N ALA A 50 5.98 -3.51 -6.58
CA ALA A 50 4.52 -3.48 -6.36
C ALA A 50 3.73 -3.36 -7.68
N LEU A 51 4.18 -2.49 -8.60
CA LEU A 51 3.58 -2.34 -9.93
C LEU A 51 3.73 -3.60 -10.80
N THR A 52 4.88 -4.27 -10.70
CA THR A 52 5.11 -5.54 -11.41
C THR A 52 4.18 -6.64 -10.91
N LEU A 53 3.99 -6.74 -9.59
CA LEU A 53 3.00 -7.65 -9.00
C LEU A 53 1.60 -7.30 -9.47
N MET A 54 1.22 -6.02 -9.39
CA MET A 54 -0.10 -5.54 -9.82
C MET A 54 -0.37 -5.89 -11.29
N LYS A 55 0.62 -5.69 -12.16
CA LYS A 55 0.53 -6.08 -13.57
C LYS A 55 0.36 -7.59 -13.77
N ARG A 56 1.09 -8.41 -13.03
CA ARG A 56 0.98 -9.88 -13.13
C ARG A 56 -0.42 -10.35 -12.70
N LEU A 57 -0.95 -9.81 -11.63
CA LEU A 57 -2.32 -10.09 -11.17
C LEU A 57 -3.36 -9.63 -12.21
N GLN A 58 -3.17 -8.46 -12.83
CA GLN A 58 -4.04 -7.97 -13.89
C GLN A 58 -4.04 -8.90 -15.11
N LEU A 59 -2.86 -9.35 -15.55
CA LEU A 59 -2.71 -10.30 -16.65
C LEU A 59 -3.37 -11.67 -16.37
N ALA A 60 -3.50 -12.03 -15.11
CA ALA A 60 -4.23 -13.24 -14.67
C ALA A 60 -5.75 -13.01 -14.52
N GLY A 61 -6.26 -11.86 -14.96
CA GLY A 61 -7.69 -11.54 -14.95
C GLY A 61 -8.20 -10.83 -13.70
N ASN A 62 -7.34 -10.56 -12.71
CA ASN A 62 -7.74 -9.81 -11.53
C ASN A 62 -7.84 -8.30 -11.83
N LYS A 63 -8.66 -7.58 -11.08
CA LYS A 63 -8.91 -6.16 -11.28
C LYS A 63 -8.13 -5.31 -10.27
N PRO A 64 -7.06 -4.61 -10.67
CA PRO A 64 -6.29 -3.76 -9.79
C PRO A 64 -6.95 -2.40 -9.57
N ILE A 65 -6.79 -1.89 -8.35
CA ILE A 65 -7.04 -0.50 -7.95
C ILE A 65 -5.71 0.09 -7.50
N ALA A 66 -5.18 1.05 -8.24
CA ALA A 66 -4.05 1.86 -7.79
C ALA A 66 -4.60 3.00 -6.92
N LEU A 67 -4.37 2.92 -5.61
CA LEU A 67 -4.84 3.92 -4.67
C LEU A 67 -3.75 4.98 -4.45
N ILE A 68 -4.00 6.19 -4.91
CA ILE A 68 -3.17 7.35 -4.62
C ILE A 68 -3.47 7.85 -3.21
N GLY A 69 -2.45 7.89 -2.35
CA GLY A 69 -2.56 8.32 -0.97
C GLY A 69 -2.56 9.84 -0.80
N GLY A 70 -3.46 10.57 -1.48
CA GLY A 70 -3.54 12.03 -1.36
C GLY A 70 -3.88 12.50 0.05
N GLY A 71 -4.78 11.82 0.72
CA GLY A 71 -5.14 12.09 2.12
C GLY A 71 -4.14 11.51 3.11
N THR A 72 -3.75 10.23 2.95
CA THR A 72 -2.81 9.55 3.86
C THR A 72 -1.40 10.14 3.82
N THR A 73 -0.94 10.68 2.69
CA THR A 73 0.36 11.37 2.60
C THR A 73 0.42 12.61 3.51
N MET A 74 -0.71 13.27 3.79
CA MET A 74 -0.76 14.41 4.70
C MET A 74 -0.46 14.02 6.15
N ILE A 75 -0.67 12.75 6.49
CA ILE A 75 -0.45 12.19 7.82
C ILE A 75 0.95 11.54 7.90
N GLY A 76 1.26 10.66 6.93
CA GLY A 76 2.52 9.95 6.83
C GLY A 76 2.54 8.61 7.57
N ASP A 77 2.76 7.54 6.80
CA ASP A 77 2.88 6.16 7.32
C ASP A 77 4.09 6.00 8.24
N PRO A 78 3.91 5.57 9.51
CA PRO A 78 4.99 5.32 10.45
C PRO A 78 5.69 3.96 10.22
N SER A 79 5.13 3.06 9.41
CA SER A 79 5.60 1.68 9.24
C SER A 79 7.04 1.61 8.72
N GLY A 80 7.87 0.83 9.41
CA GLY A 80 9.28 0.62 9.03
C GLY A 80 10.14 1.89 9.08
N ARG A 81 9.81 2.85 9.95
CA ARG A 81 10.55 4.10 10.13
C ARG A 81 10.88 4.34 11.61
N THR A 82 11.98 5.09 11.80
CA THR A 82 12.42 5.55 13.13
C THR A 82 12.01 7.00 13.39
N ASP A 83 11.78 7.79 12.33
CA ASP A 83 11.53 9.23 12.43
C ASP A 83 10.23 9.60 11.72
N MET A 84 9.55 10.66 12.18
CA MET A 84 8.34 11.21 11.57
C MET A 84 8.64 11.69 10.14
N ARG A 85 7.68 11.51 9.22
CA ARG A 85 7.80 12.04 7.85
C ARG A 85 7.74 13.56 7.84
N LYS A 86 8.46 14.17 6.91
CA LYS A 86 8.30 15.60 6.61
C LYS A 86 6.89 15.84 6.10
N MET A 87 6.22 16.83 6.68
CA MET A 87 4.90 17.25 6.19
C MET A 87 5.06 17.95 4.83
N LEU A 88 4.29 17.49 3.85
CA LEU A 88 4.21 18.08 2.52
C LEU A 88 3.01 19.03 2.43
N THR A 89 3.10 20.02 1.56
CA THR A 89 1.96 20.88 1.23
C THR A 89 0.94 20.14 0.36
N LYS A 90 -0.29 20.62 0.31
CA LYS A 90 -1.31 20.06 -0.60
C LYS A 90 -0.87 20.14 -2.07
N ASP A 91 -0.19 21.20 -2.45
CA ASP A 91 0.31 21.41 -3.82
C ASP A 91 1.44 20.41 -4.15
N ASP A 92 2.37 20.16 -3.22
CA ASP A 92 3.38 19.11 -3.37
C ASP A 92 2.74 17.74 -3.58
N ILE A 93 1.74 17.41 -2.76
CA ILE A 93 1.03 16.12 -2.86
C ILE A 93 0.30 15.98 -4.19
N ALA A 94 -0.39 17.03 -4.64
CA ALA A 94 -1.09 17.04 -5.92
C ALA A 94 -0.12 16.89 -7.10
N HIS A 95 1.02 17.59 -7.07
CA HIS A 95 2.08 17.45 -8.06
C HIS A 95 2.63 16.02 -8.09
N ASN A 96 2.99 15.47 -6.94
CA ASN A 96 3.54 14.12 -6.83
C ASN A 96 2.53 13.05 -7.31
N ALA A 97 1.24 13.22 -6.96
CA ALA A 97 0.17 12.33 -7.43
C ALA A 97 0.06 12.32 -8.96
N ALA A 98 0.18 13.49 -9.60
CA ALA A 98 0.16 13.58 -11.06
C ALA A 98 1.38 12.89 -11.70
N CYS A 99 2.55 12.98 -11.07
CA CYS A 99 3.76 12.28 -11.51
C CYS A 99 3.60 10.77 -11.38
N PHE A 100 3.07 10.28 -10.25
CA PHE A 100 2.80 8.85 -10.02
C PHE A 100 1.85 8.28 -11.07
N LYS A 101 0.74 8.98 -11.33
CA LYS A 101 -0.24 8.58 -12.35
C LYS A 101 0.41 8.30 -13.70
N LYS A 102 1.19 9.25 -14.22
CA LYS A 102 1.91 9.12 -15.50
C LYS A 102 2.87 7.93 -15.54
N GLN A 103 3.49 7.61 -14.42
CA GLN A 103 4.39 6.46 -14.32
C GLN A 103 3.64 5.14 -14.26
N MET A 104 2.54 5.07 -13.49
CA MET A 104 1.71 3.87 -13.35
C MET A 104 1.03 3.46 -14.66
N GLU A 105 0.59 4.43 -15.47
CA GLU A 105 -0.03 4.20 -16.78
C GLU A 105 0.88 3.44 -17.76
N LYS A 106 2.20 3.41 -17.52
CA LYS A 106 3.15 2.60 -18.31
C LYS A 106 3.13 1.10 -17.95
N PHE A 107 2.61 0.74 -16.78
CA PHE A 107 2.61 -0.63 -16.27
C PHE A 107 1.22 -1.25 -16.28
N ILE A 108 0.22 -0.50 -15.86
CA ILE A 108 -1.15 -0.98 -15.64
C ILE A 108 -2.05 -0.49 -16.77
N ASP A 109 -2.87 -1.37 -17.28
CA ASP A 109 -3.90 -1.03 -18.26
C ASP A 109 -5.12 -0.48 -17.53
N PHE A 110 -5.30 0.84 -17.56
CA PHE A 110 -6.44 1.56 -16.98
C PHE A 110 -7.59 1.77 -17.97
N SER A 111 -7.62 1.08 -19.11
CA SER A 111 -8.76 1.12 -20.00
C SER A 111 -10.03 0.64 -19.30
N GLU A 112 -11.19 1.00 -19.84
CA GLU A 112 -12.48 0.79 -19.22
C GLU A 112 -12.68 -0.64 -18.68
N GLY A 113 -13.01 -0.76 -17.41
CA GLY A 113 -13.29 -2.02 -16.74
C GLY A 113 -12.07 -2.84 -16.31
N LYS A 114 -10.84 -2.49 -16.73
CA LYS A 114 -9.64 -3.30 -16.47
C LYS A 114 -8.92 -2.95 -15.19
N ALA A 115 -8.87 -1.67 -14.84
CA ALA A 115 -8.28 -1.18 -13.60
C ALA A 115 -8.90 0.14 -13.20
N LEU A 116 -8.73 0.52 -11.92
CA LEU A 116 -9.12 1.82 -11.41
C LEU A 116 -7.90 2.55 -10.85
N MET A 117 -7.90 3.88 -10.97
CA MET A 117 -7.01 4.76 -10.25
C MET A 117 -7.85 5.67 -9.39
N LEU A 118 -7.71 5.55 -8.07
CA LEU A 118 -8.48 6.30 -7.07
C LEU A 118 -7.54 7.15 -6.23
N ASN A 119 -8.09 8.20 -5.62
CA ASN A 119 -7.37 9.04 -4.67
C ASN A 119 -8.13 9.05 -3.33
N ASN A 120 -7.49 8.62 -2.25
CA ASN A 120 -8.16 8.58 -0.96
C ASN A 120 -8.46 9.97 -0.37
N ALA A 121 -7.90 11.04 -0.91
CA ALA A 121 -8.30 12.40 -0.58
C ALA A 121 -9.79 12.66 -0.88
N ASP A 122 -10.35 11.98 -1.90
CA ASP A 122 -11.74 12.15 -2.34
C ASP A 122 -12.78 11.75 -1.28
N TRP A 123 -12.40 10.92 -0.32
CA TRP A 123 -13.28 10.54 0.80
C TRP A 123 -12.71 10.88 2.19
N LEU A 124 -11.37 10.84 2.37
CA LEU A 124 -10.79 11.10 3.69
C LEU A 124 -10.90 12.57 4.12
N LEU A 125 -10.84 13.52 3.16
CA LEU A 125 -10.84 14.95 3.49
C LEU A 125 -12.23 15.47 3.87
N ASP A 126 -13.30 14.78 3.46
CA ASP A 126 -14.69 15.15 3.74
C ASP A 126 -15.26 14.42 4.96
N LEU A 127 -14.46 13.55 5.64
CA LEU A 127 -14.91 12.82 6.81
C LEU A 127 -15.18 13.77 8.00
N ASN A 128 -16.35 13.62 8.60
CA ASN A 128 -16.62 14.26 9.89
C ASN A 128 -15.84 13.52 10.98
N TYR A 129 -15.00 14.24 11.70
CA TYR A 129 -14.11 13.65 12.71
C TYR A 129 -14.85 12.91 13.83
N VAL A 130 -15.96 13.49 14.33
CA VAL A 130 -16.74 12.89 15.42
C VAL A 130 -17.44 11.62 14.94
N GLU A 131 -18.01 11.64 13.74
CA GLU A 131 -18.64 10.46 13.14
C GLU A 131 -17.62 9.36 12.87
N LEU A 132 -16.43 9.68 12.35
CA LEU A 132 -15.34 8.72 12.16
C LEU A 132 -14.95 8.06 13.48
N LEU A 133 -14.75 8.82 14.54
CA LEU A 133 -14.44 8.27 15.87
C LEU A 133 -15.54 7.35 16.38
N ARG A 134 -16.80 7.74 16.23
CA ARG A 134 -17.95 6.96 16.71
C ARG A 134 -18.12 5.66 15.92
N GLU A 135 -18.08 5.72 14.60
CA GLU A 135 -18.42 4.60 13.73
C GLU A 135 -17.24 3.67 13.42
N VAL A 136 -16.06 4.24 13.27
CA VAL A 136 -14.85 3.51 12.91
C VAL A 136 -13.92 3.35 14.10
N GLY A 137 -13.65 4.41 14.83
CA GLY A 137 -12.77 4.39 16.01
C GLY A 137 -13.20 3.38 17.06
N ALA A 138 -14.52 3.19 17.25
CA ALA A 138 -15.08 2.19 18.15
C ALA A 138 -14.70 0.72 17.77
N CYS A 139 -14.28 0.48 16.54
CA CYS A 139 -13.82 -0.83 16.09
C CYS A 139 -12.33 -1.09 16.41
N PHE A 140 -11.59 -0.11 16.91
CA PHE A 140 -10.17 -0.21 17.20
C PHE A 140 -9.89 -0.17 18.69
N SER A 141 -9.04 -1.08 19.16
CA SER A 141 -8.53 -1.08 20.54
C SER A 141 -7.14 -0.44 20.56
N VAL A 142 -6.98 0.66 21.30
CA VAL A 142 -5.68 1.33 21.48
C VAL A 142 -4.61 0.34 21.97
N ASN A 143 -4.96 -0.54 22.92
CA ASN A 143 -4.03 -1.55 23.44
C ASN A 143 -3.55 -2.52 22.36
N ASN A 144 -4.42 -2.91 21.42
CA ASN A 144 -4.05 -3.77 20.31
C ASN A 144 -3.22 -3.01 19.27
N MET A 145 -3.60 -1.76 18.96
CA MET A 145 -2.84 -0.92 18.04
C MET A 145 -1.41 -0.70 18.54
N LEU A 146 -1.22 -0.39 19.82
CA LEU A 146 0.11 -0.18 20.42
C LEU A 146 1.01 -1.42 20.39
N ARG A 147 0.44 -2.62 20.27
CA ARG A 147 1.20 -3.87 20.09
C ARG A 147 1.61 -4.12 18.63
N ALA A 148 1.03 -3.39 17.69
CA ALA A 148 1.29 -3.57 16.27
C ALA A 148 2.74 -3.22 15.91
N GLU A 149 3.35 -4.05 15.05
CA GLU A 149 4.77 -3.90 14.67
C GLU A 149 5.06 -2.54 14.03
N CYS A 150 4.11 -1.99 13.26
CA CYS A 150 4.25 -0.68 12.62
C CYS A 150 4.49 0.48 13.60
N TYR A 151 4.11 0.34 14.87
CA TYR A 151 4.31 1.38 15.89
C TYR A 151 5.51 1.17 16.80
N LYS A 152 6.00 -0.06 16.98
CA LYS A 152 7.05 -0.38 17.95
C LYS A 152 8.28 0.51 17.85
N GLN A 153 8.84 0.64 16.64
CA GLN A 153 10.05 1.46 16.42
C GLN A 153 9.81 2.95 16.68
N ARG A 154 8.58 3.43 16.39
CA ARG A 154 8.22 4.82 16.61
C ARG A 154 7.96 5.13 18.08
N MET A 155 7.43 4.17 18.84
CA MET A 155 7.17 4.36 20.28
C MET A 155 8.45 4.67 21.07
N GLU A 156 9.58 4.09 20.72
CA GLU A 156 10.87 4.35 21.36
C GLU A 156 11.33 5.81 21.19
N LYS A 157 10.96 6.46 20.08
CA LYS A 157 11.34 7.84 19.75
C LYS A 157 10.20 8.85 19.89
N GLY A 158 9.03 8.40 20.32
CA GLY A 158 7.84 9.23 20.49
C GLY A 158 6.91 9.17 19.27
N LEU A 159 5.94 8.25 19.30
CA LEU A 159 4.85 8.16 18.32
C LEU A 159 3.88 9.32 18.51
N SER A 160 3.66 10.12 17.48
CA SER A 160 2.67 11.20 17.53
C SER A 160 1.26 10.68 17.37
N PHE A 161 0.26 11.40 17.92
CA PHE A 161 -1.15 11.08 17.71
C PHE A 161 -1.54 11.11 16.23
N LEU A 162 -0.91 11.99 15.46
CA LEU A 162 -1.09 12.05 14.01
C LEU A 162 -0.74 10.71 13.34
N GLU A 163 0.48 10.22 13.57
CA GLU A 163 0.98 8.95 13.02
C GLU A 163 0.16 7.75 13.52
N PHE A 164 -0.29 7.79 14.79
CA PHE A 164 -1.11 6.73 15.37
C PHE A 164 -2.44 6.52 14.64
N ASN A 165 -3.01 7.59 14.06
CA ASN A 165 -4.25 7.49 13.30
C ASN A 165 -4.06 6.91 11.87
N TYR A 166 -2.84 6.76 11.37
CA TYR A 166 -2.60 6.27 10.01
C TYR A 166 -3.25 4.90 9.76
N MET A 167 -3.11 3.95 10.68
CA MET A 167 -3.74 2.62 10.58
C MET A 167 -5.26 2.72 10.41
N ILE A 168 -5.92 3.63 11.13
CA ILE A 168 -7.38 3.81 11.04
C ILE A 168 -7.77 4.32 9.65
N MET A 169 -6.99 5.27 9.11
CA MET A 169 -7.24 5.83 7.78
C MET A 169 -7.05 4.80 6.67
N GLN A 170 -5.97 4.02 6.71
CA GLN A 170 -5.74 2.93 5.75
C GLN A 170 -6.80 1.84 5.86
N SER A 171 -7.26 1.53 7.08
CA SER A 171 -8.36 0.59 7.29
C SER A 171 -9.67 1.11 6.72
N TYR A 172 -9.93 2.40 6.86
CA TYR A 172 -11.09 3.06 6.28
C TYR A 172 -11.04 3.06 4.75
N ASP A 173 -9.87 3.26 4.14
CA ASP A 173 -9.69 3.14 2.69
C ASP A 173 -10.17 1.77 2.17
N PHE A 174 -9.74 0.70 2.84
CA PHE A 174 -10.15 -0.66 2.45
C PHE A 174 -11.67 -0.85 2.62
N TYR A 175 -12.22 -0.43 3.76
CA TYR A 175 -13.65 -0.51 4.04
C TYR A 175 -14.47 0.30 3.02
N TYR A 176 -14.04 1.51 2.66
CA TYR A 176 -14.68 2.35 1.65
C TYR A 176 -14.66 1.69 0.27
N MET A 177 -13.48 1.22 -0.17
CA MET A 177 -13.35 0.58 -1.48
C MET A 177 -14.05 -0.77 -1.56
N PHE A 178 -14.15 -1.49 -0.44
CA PHE A 178 -14.94 -2.73 -0.38
C PHE A 178 -16.42 -2.44 -0.69
N GLN A 179 -16.99 -1.38 -0.12
CA GLN A 179 -18.39 -1.03 -0.32
C GLN A 179 -18.69 -0.44 -1.70
N HIS A 180 -17.81 0.43 -2.18
CA HIS A 180 -18.08 1.26 -3.37
C HIS A 180 -17.51 0.67 -4.66
N TYR A 181 -16.47 -0.16 -4.57
CA TYR A 181 -15.76 -0.68 -5.75
C TYR A 181 -15.63 -2.22 -5.76
N GLY A 182 -16.21 -2.91 -4.78
CA GLY A 182 -16.11 -4.36 -4.67
C GLY A 182 -14.69 -4.85 -4.40
N CYS A 183 -13.84 -4.00 -3.81
CA CYS A 183 -12.45 -4.35 -3.47
C CYS A 183 -12.43 -5.37 -2.35
N ASN A 184 -12.11 -6.62 -2.66
CA ASN A 184 -12.12 -7.72 -1.69
C ASN A 184 -10.73 -8.11 -1.17
N MET A 185 -9.66 -7.48 -1.70
CA MET A 185 -8.30 -7.86 -1.36
C MET A 185 -7.34 -6.66 -1.32
N GLN A 186 -6.41 -6.67 -0.36
CA GLN A 186 -5.30 -5.72 -0.27
C GLN A 186 -3.96 -6.43 -0.45
N PHE A 187 -3.05 -5.83 -1.23
CA PHE A 187 -1.65 -6.20 -1.28
C PHE A 187 -0.77 -5.09 -0.73
N GLY A 188 0.36 -5.46 -0.12
CA GLY A 188 1.35 -4.52 0.39
C GLY A 188 2.67 -5.20 0.67
N GLY A 189 3.70 -4.42 0.99
CA GLY A 189 4.94 -4.95 1.55
C GLY A 189 4.70 -5.54 2.95
N ASP A 190 5.59 -6.41 3.40
CA ASP A 190 5.41 -7.09 4.70
C ASP A 190 5.41 -6.12 5.90
N ASP A 191 5.98 -4.95 5.75
CA ASP A 191 5.91 -3.86 6.74
C ASP A 191 4.49 -3.26 6.89
N GLN A 192 3.55 -3.58 5.98
CA GLN A 192 2.17 -3.10 5.99
C GLN A 192 1.20 -4.08 6.69
N TRP A 193 1.65 -5.25 7.11
CA TRP A 193 0.79 -6.31 7.63
C TRP A 193 -0.20 -5.84 8.69
N SER A 194 0.28 -5.13 9.72
CA SER A 194 -0.57 -4.64 10.79
C SER A 194 -1.66 -3.65 10.31
N ASN A 195 -1.32 -2.75 9.38
CA ASN A 195 -2.27 -1.81 8.80
C ASN A 195 -3.34 -2.55 7.97
N MET A 196 -2.91 -3.57 7.21
CA MET A 196 -3.81 -4.37 6.35
C MET A 196 -4.81 -5.18 7.19
N LEU A 197 -4.36 -5.78 8.30
CA LEU A 197 -5.23 -6.47 9.25
C LEU A 197 -6.29 -5.55 9.86
N GLY A 198 -5.95 -4.28 10.10
CA GLY A 198 -6.92 -3.28 10.55
C GLY A 198 -8.09 -3.13 9.58
N GLY A 199 -7.83 -3.14 8.28
CA GLY A 199 -8.84 -3.04 7.23
C GLY A 199 -9.74 -4.28 7.14
N THR A 200 -9.14 -5.49 7.13
CA THR A 200 -9.92 -6.74 7.10
C THR A 200 -10.82 -6.88 8.34
N GLU A 201 -10.30 -6.52 9.51
CA GLU A 201 -11.07 -6.57 10.77
C GLU A 201 -12.19 -5.51 10.79
N LEU A 202 -11.96 -4.31 10.26
CA LEU A 202 -12.99 -3.28 10.16
C LEU A 202 -14.15 -3.74 9.26
N ILE A 203 -13.87 -4.33 8.11
CA ILE A 203 -14.87 -4.89 7.19
C ILE A 203 -15.66 -6.00 7.89
N ARG A 204 -14.98 -6.92 8.56
CA ARG A 204 -15.63 -8.00 9.31
C ARG A 204 -16.57 -7.47 10.40
N ARG A 205 -16.12 -6.48 11.19
CA ARG A 205 -16.92 -5.91 12.29
C ARG A 205 -18.11 -5.10 11.81
N LYS A 206 -17.92 -4.30 10.76
CA LYS A 206 -18.98 -3.40 10.28
C LYS A 206 -19.98 -4.07 9.35
N LEU A 207 -19.53 -5.02 8.53
CA LEU A 207 -20.33 -5.60 7.46
C LEU A 207 -20.61 -7.10 7.64
N GLY A 208 -19.93 -7.79 8.57
CA GLY A 208 -20.04 -9.24 8.72
C GLY A 208 -19.56 -9.98 7.47
N LYS A 209 -18.63 -9.41 6.71
CA LYS A 209 -18.09 -9.96 5.47
C LYS A 209 -16.60 -10.17 5.57
N ASP A 210 -16.08 -11.08 4.74
CA ASP A 210 -14.66 -11.36 4.65
C ASP A 210 -14.00 -10.49 3.58
N ALA A 211 -12.82 -10.00 3.91
CA ALA A 211 -11.90 -9.34 3.00
C ALA A 211 -10.48 -9.83 3.32
N TYR A 212 -9.62 -9.83 2.35
CA TYR A 212 -8.37 -10.57 2.40
C TYR A 212 -7.16 -9.65 2.24
N ALA A 213 -6.04 -10.07 2.80
CA ALA A 213 -4.78 -9.37 2.68
C ALA A 213 -3.63 -10.33 2.43
N MET A 214 -2.73 -9.93 1.54
CA MET A 214 -1.49 -10.66 1.26
C MET A 214 -0.32 -9.69 1.24
N THR A 215 0.74 -10.00 1.98
CA THR A 215 1.99 -9.25 1.91
C THR A 215 3.02 -9.92 1.03
N VAL A 216 3.86 -9.06 0.43
CA VAL A 216 5.02 -9.49 -0.35
C VAL A 216 6.30 -9.19 0.40
N THR A 217 7.28 -10.06 0.20
CA THR A 217 8.62 -9.91 0.75
C THR A 217 9.21 -8.57 0.32
N LEU A 218 9.78 -7.86 1.29
CA LEU A 218 10.43 -6.58 1.03
C LEU A 218 11.73 -6.79 0.23
N LEU A 219 12.00 -5.86 -0.67
CA LEU A 219 13.28 -5.81 -1.34
C LEU A 219 14.36 -5.37 -0.34
N THR A 220 15.35 -6.22 -0.10
CA THR A 220 16.45 -5.99 0.84
C THR A 220 17.79 -6.12 0.15
N ASP A 221 18.79 -5.45 0.70
CA ASP A 221 20.20 -5.71 0.31
C ASP A 221 20.71 -7.04 0.92
N SER A 222 21.95 -7.40 0.61
CA SER A 222 22.60 -8.61 1.10
C SER A 222 22.76 -8.67 2.63
N GLN A 223 22.54 -7.56 3.33
CA GLN A 223 22.55 -7.45 4.79
C GLN A 223 21.14 -7.46 5.40
N GLY A 224 20.09 -7.68 4.58
CA GLY A 224 18.69 -7.67 5.01
C GLY A 224 18.10 -6.28 5.26
N LYS A 225 18.81 -5.20 4.89
CA LYS A 225 18.31 -3.84 5.03
C LYS A 225 17.37 -3.50 3.86
N LYS A 226 16.21 -2.92 4.17
CA LYS A 226 15.20 -2.53 3.17
C LYS A 226 15.80 -1.56 2.14
N MET A 227 15.72 -1.94 0.86
CA MET A 227 16.20 -1.14 -0.26
C MET A 227 15.19 -0.06 -0.66
N GLY A 228 15.71 1.02 -1.29
CA GLY A 228 14.87 2.07 -1.90
C GLY A 228 14.39 3.17 -0.96
N LYS A 229 14.74 3.15 0.34
CA LYS A 229 14.37 4.21 1.31
C LYS A 229 15.56 4.90 1.98
N THR A 230 16.78 4.68 1.55
CA THR A 230 17.94 5.40 2.11
C THR A 230 17.96 6.84 1.62
N ALA A 231 17.95 7.77 2.55
CA ALA A 231 18.15 9.19 2.25
C ALA A 231 19.42 9.37 1.39
N GLY A 232 19.26 9.89 0.18
CA GLY A 232 20.36 10.16 -0.74
C GLY A 232 20.62 9.12 -1.83
N ASN A 233 20.16 7.86 -1.71
CA ASN A 233 20.42 6.78 -2.67
C ASN A 233 19.14 6.07 -3.17
N ALA A 234 18.04 6.77 -3.27
CA ALA A 234 16.83 6.19 -3.85
C ALA A 234 17.02 5.95 -5.35
N VAL A 235 16.66 4.76 -5.83
CA VAL A 235 16.62 4.44 -7.26
C VAL A 235 15.22 4.75 -7.77
N TRP A 236 15.14 5.72 -8.70
CA TRP A 236 13.89 6.31 -9.18
C TRP A 236 13.46 5.71 -10.52
N LEU A 237 12.16 5.72 -10.77
CA LEU A 237 11.60 5.35 -12.08
C LEU A 237 11.67 6.52 -13.08
N ASP A 238 11.90 7.74 -12.60
CA ASP A 238 12.14 8.89 -13.46
C ASP A 238 13.56 8.83 -14.05
N PRO A 239 13.71 8.75 -15.39
CA PRO A 239 15.01 8.67 -16.05
C PRO A 239 15.88 9.93 -15.86
N ASN A 240 15.29 11.06 -15.48
CA ASN A 240 16.03 12.28 -15.14
C ASN A 240 16.66 12.25 -13.74
N LYS A 241 16.19 11.35 -12.87
CA LYS A 241 16.70 11.16 -11.49
C LYS A 241 17.63 9.96 -11.35
N THR A 242 17.31 8.87 -12.04
CA THR A 242 18.14 7.67 -12.17
C THR A 242 18.14 7.27 -13.63
N SER A 243 19.32 7.28 -14.25
CA SER A 243 19.43 6.94 -15.66
C SER A 243 18.99 5.49 -15.92
N PRO A 244 18.50 5.14 -17.13
CA PRO A 244 18.15 3.77 -17.48
C PRO A 244 19.28 2.77 -17.25
N PHE A 245 20.52 3.20 -17.46
CA PHE A 245 21.72 2.37 -17.21
C PHE A 245 21.89 2.08 -15.71
N GLU A 246 21.80 3.10 -14.85
CA GLU A 246 21.91 2.93 -13.39
C GLU A 246 20.75 2.08 -12.85
N PHE A 247 19.53 2.28 -13.35
CA PHE A 247 18.36 1.49 -13.01
C PHE A 247 18.56 0.00 -13.37
N TYR A 248 19.09 -0.27 -14.57
CA TYR A 248 19.42 -1.62 -15.00
C TYR A 248 20.53 -2.25 -14.15
N GLN A 249 21.61 -1.50 -13.87
CA GLN A 249 22.71 -1.97 -13.02
C GLN A 249 22.24 -2.27 -11.60
N TYR A 250 21.32 -1.47 -11.05
CA TYR A 250 20.72 -1.74 -9.75
C TYR A 250 20.11 -3.15 -9.72
N TRP A 251 19.24 -3.49 -10.67
CA TRP A 251 18.58 -4.79 -10.72
C TRP A 251 19.51 -5.97 -11.02
N ARG A 252 20.63 -5.71 -11.66
CA ARG A 252 21.65 -6.75 -11.88
C ARG A 252 22.44 -7.12 -10.63
N ASN A 253 22.50 -6.25 -9.65
CA ASN A 253 23.36 -6.38 -8.46
C ASN A 253 22.56 -6.55 -7.15
N VAL A 254 21.25 -6.75 -7.23
CA VAL A 254 20.35 -7.05 -6.10
C VAL A 254 20.31 -8.55 -5.85
#